data_584c6f37a516b9d402887b6a570a7097
#
_entry.id   584c6f37a516b9d402887b6a570a7097
#
_cell.length_a   1.000
_cell.length_b   1.000
_cell.length_c   1.000
_cell.angle_alpha   90.00
_cell.angle_beta   90.00
_cell.angle_gamma   90.00
#
_symmetry.space_group_name_H-M   'P 1'
#
loop_
_entity.id
_entity.type
_entity.pdbx_description
1 polymer ?
#
loop_
_entity_poly.entity_id
_entity_poly.type
_entity_poly.pdbx_seq_one_letter_code
_entity_poly.pdbx_strand_id
1 'polypeptide(L)'
;HFMQLIQRRGDEYKGRHILFVPKISPLEMKASSLRLDSIYQAIRDGKITWEKACEKFSTDAESKRNGGRMMNPMNGDTKFDVADLDPQLFLTIDKMKPGQISLPVGYTTQDGKPGFRLLKLISRSAPHQANLTDDYQLIQNAAQNDKESKTVDDWARNKISSTYVWIADDFKGYTFRYNWVRQSN
;
A
#
# COMPACT_ATOMS: atom_id res chain seq x y z
N HIS A 1 0.24 -23.31 16.75
CA HIS A 1 1.12 -22.78 17.79
C HIS A 1 1.03 -23.64 19.03
N PHE A 2 2.16 -24.10 19.55
CA PHE A 2 2.28 -24.67 20.89
C PHE A 2 2.96 -23.62 21.76
N MET A 3 2.34 -23.25 22.89
CA MET A 3 2.85 -22.23 23.80
C MET A 3 3.07 -22.84 25.18
N GLN A 4 4.22 -22.57 25.76
CA GLN A 4 4.55 -22.95 27.14
C GLN A 4 4.76 -21.68 27.96
N LEU A 5 3.98 -21.51 29.00
CA LEU A 5 4.19 -20.45 29.98
C LEU A 5 5.30 -20.91 30.95
N ILE A 6 6.37 -20.16 31.11
CA ILE A 6 7.49 -20.45 31.97
C ILE A 6 7.31 -19.75 33.33
N GLN A 7 6.93 -18.49 33.33
CA GLN A 7 6.80 -17.65 34.50
C GLN A 7 5.78 -16.54 34.28
N ARG A 8 5.08 -16.17 35.34
CA ARG A 8 4.24 -14.98 35.40
C ARG A 8 4.65 -14.14 36.61
N ARG A 9 4.78 -12.82 36.44
CA ARG A 9 4.98 -11.84 37.50
C ARG A 9 3.99 -10.69 37.28
N GLY A 10 2.88 -10.65 38.02
CA GLY A 10 1.84 -9.65 37.79
C GLY A 10 1.31 -9.73 36.36
N ASP A 11 1.50 -8.68 35.55
CA ASP A 11 1.09 -8.58 34.16
C ASP A 11 2.18 -8.99 33.15
N GLU A 12 3.36 -9.38 33.62
CA GLU A 12 4.45 -9.84 32.77
C GLU A 12 4.42 -11.38 32.61
N TYR A 13 4.65 -11.83 31.36
CA TYR A 13 4.65 -13.24 31.00
C TYR A 13 5.96 -13.61 30.31
N LYS A 14 6.61 -14.69 30.78
CA LYS A 14 7.73 -15.33 30.09
C LYS A 14 7.26 -16.66 29.52
N GLY A 15 7.30 -16.78 28.18
CA GLY A 15 6.83 -17.98 27.48
C GLY A 15 7.80 -18.43 26.40
N ARG A 16 7.60 -19.66 25.94
CA ARG A 16 8.21 -20.23 24.74
C ARG A 16 7.09 -20.67 23.80
N HIS A 17 7.36 -20.62 22.50
CA HIS A 17 6.42 -21.16 21.53
C HIS A 17 7.14 -21.96 20.43
N ILE A 18 6.41 -22.91 19.86
CA ILE A 18 6.79 -23.59 18.62
C ILE A 18 5.76 -23.20 17.57
N LEU A 19 6.23 -22.59 16.49
CA LEU A 19 5.41 -22.24 15.34
C LEU A 19 5.63 -23.28 14.24
N PHE A 20 4.55 -23.96 13.85
CA PHE A 20 4.53 -24.83 12.68
C PHE A 20 3.65 -24.15 11.60
N VAL A 21 4.25 -23.82 10.49
CA VAL A 21 3.54 -23.27 9.31
C VAL A 21 3.43 -24.39 8.28
N PRO A 22 2.24 -24.94 8.02
CA PRO A 22 2.07 -25.96 7.00
C PRO A 22 2.37 -25.38 5.61
N LYS A 23 3.06 -26.18 4.78
CA LYS A 23 3.28 -25.82 3.37
C LYS A 23 2.00 -26.08 2.57
N ILE A 24 1.62 -25.12 1.71
CA ILE A 24 0.50 -25.30 0.79
C ILE A 24 0.90 -26.33 -0.25
N SER A 25 0.08 -27.35 -0.46
CA SER A 25 0.36 -28.40 -1.41
C SER A 25 0.13 -27.97 -2.87
N PRO A 26 0.86 -28.54 -3.84
CA PRO A 26 0.60 -28.27 -5.26
C PRO A 26 -0.83 -28.61 -5.69
N LEU A 27 -1.49 -29.59 -5.06
CA LEU A 27 -2.88 -29.95 -5.32
C LEU A 27 -3.86 -28.84 -4.89
N GLU A 28 -3.63 -28.23 -3.71
CA GLU A 28 -4.45 -27.11 -3.22
C GLU A 28 -4.27 -25.87 -4.09
N MET A 29 -3.05 -25.62 -4.57
CA MET A 29 -2.77 -24.55 -5.52
C MET A 29 -3.54 -24.77 -6.82
N LYS A 30 -3.49 -25.98 -7.40
CA LYS A 30 -4.24 -26.31 -8.61
C LYS A 30 -5.76 -26.19 -8.39
N ALA A 31 -6.27 -26.68 -7.29
CA ALA A 31 -7.70 -26.57 -6.96
C ALA A 31 -8.14 -25.09 -6.84
N SER A 32 -7.31 -24.25 -6.23
CA SER A 32 -7.57 -22.81 -6.12
C SER A 32 -7.60 -22.11 -7.48
N SER A 33 -6.65 -22.42 -8.36
CA SER A 33 -6.64 -21.90 -9.72
C SER A 33 -7.89 -22.30 -10.49
N LEU A 34 -8.28 -23.58 -10.49
CA LEU A 34 -9.49 -24.09 -11.17
C LEU A 34 -10.77 -23.44 -10.61
N ARG A 35 -10.82 -23.20 -9.30
CA ARG A 35 -11.95 -22.49 -8.70
C ARG A 35 -12.06 -21.05 -9.21
N LEU A 36 -10.92 -20.34 -9.31
CA LEU A 36 -10.90 -19.00 -9.89
C LEU A 36 -11.27 -18.99 -11.37
N ASP A 37 -10.83 -19.99 -12.14
CA ASP A 37 -11.25 -20.16 -13.54
C ASP A 37 -12.77 -20.29 -13.66
N SER A 38 -13.40 -21.08 -12.79
CA SER A 38 -14.85 -21.22 -12.77
C SER A 38 -15.57 -19.91 -12.44
N ILE A 39 -15.01 -19.11 -11.52
CA ILE A 39 -15.52 -17.78 -11.16
C ILE A 39 -15.36 -16.82 -12.34
N TYR A 40 -14.19 -16.81 -12.97
CA TYR A 40 -13.92 -16.03 -14.19
C TYR A 40 -14.94 -16.31 -15.29
N GLN A 41 -15.21 -17.61 -15.58
CA GLN A 41 -16.21 -17.99 -16.55
C GLN A 41 -17.63 -17.51 -16.18
N ALA A 42 -18.00 -17.65 -14.90
CA ALA A 42 -19.30 -17.18 -14.41
C ALA A 42 -19.48 -15.66 -14.56
N ILE A 43 -18.41 -14.87 -14.35
CA ILE A 43 -18.46 -13.43 -14.55
C ILE A 43 -18.55 -13.11 -16.05
N ARG A 44 -17.74 -13.76 -16.88
CA ARG A 44 -17.73 -13.56 -18.33
C ARG A 44 -19.08 -13.90 -18.97
N ASP A 45 -19.72 -14.96 -18.50
CA ASP A 45 -21.03 -15.41 -18.98
C ASP A 45 -22.19 -14.57 -18.40
N GLY A 46 -21.89 -13.55 -17.58
CA GLY A 46 -22.92 -12.68 -16.96
C GLY A 46 -23.75 -13.33 -15.86
N LYS A 47 -23.38 -14.55 -15.40
CA LYS A 47 -24.09 -15.26 -14.33
C LYS A 47 -23.93 -14.61 -12.97
N ILE A 48 -22.83 -13.89 -12.76
CA ILE A 48 -22.53 -13.13 -11.55
C ILE A 48 -21.81 -11.85 -11.93
N THR A 49 -22.07 -10.75 -11.23
CA THR A 49 -21.32 -9.51 -11.41
C THR A 49 -19.96 -9.58 -10.69
N TRP A 50 -19.00 -8.75 -11.13
CA TRP A 50 -17.70 -8.67 -10.50
C TRP A 50 -17.79 -8.37 -9.00
N GLU A 51 -18.60 -7.40 -8.62
CA GLU A 51 -18.79 -6.95 -7.25
C GLU A 51 -19.35 -8.08 -6.35
N LYS A 52 -20.38 -8.79 -6.83
CA LYS A 52 -20.93 -9.96 -6.12
C LYS A 52 -19.94 -11.11 -6.05
N ALA A 53 -19.09 -11.28 -7.06
CA ALA A 53 -18.04 -12.28 -7.04
C ALA A 53 -16.97 -11.95 -5.98
N CYS A 54 -16.56 -10.67 -5.89
CA CYS A 54 -15.65 -10.20 -4.84
C CYS A 54 -16.25 -10.44 -3.44
N GLU A 55 -17.47 -10.01 -3.22
CA GLU A 55 -18.14 -10.17 -1.93
C GLU A 55 -18.26 -11.65 -1.50
N LYS A 56 -18.60 -12.52 -2.44
CA LYS A 56 -18.86 -13.94 -2.15
C LYS A 56 -17.60 -14.77 -2.03
N PHE A 57 -16.60 -14.54 -2.88
CA PHE A 57 -15.46 -15.45 -3.07
C PHE A 57 -14.12 -14.87 -2.66
N SER A 58 -13.96 -13.54 -2.57
CA SER A 58 -12.69 -12.95 -2.15
C SER A 58 -12.36 -13.28 -0.70
N THR A 59 -11.11 -13.62 -0.46
CA THR A 59 -10.53 -13.80 0.87
C THR A 59 -9.78 -12.56 1.36
N ASP A 60 -9.59 -11.59 0.47
CA ASP A 60 -8.96 -10.32 0.80
C ASP A 60 -9.92 -9.43 1.59
N ALA A 61 -9.58 -9.16 2.85
CA ALA A 61 -10.46 -8.44 3.77
C ALA A 61 -10.65 -6.96 3.40
N GLU A 62 -9.64 -6.35 2.77
CA GLU A 62 -9.64 -4.92 2.43
C GLU A 62 -10.56 -4.64 1.23
N SER A 63 -10.37 -5.40 0.15
CA SER A 63 -11.09 -5.16 -1.10
C SER A 63 -12.44 -5.88 -1.20
N LYS A 64 -12.67 -6.92 -0.41
CA LYS A 64 -13.90 -7.72 -0.43
C LYS A 64 -15.18 -6.90 -0.33
N ARG A 65 -15.19 -5.87 0.53
CA ARG A 65 -16.38 -5.05 0.83
C ARG A 65 -16.51 -3.80 -0.05
N ASN A 66 -15.45 -3.45 -0.78
CA ASN A 66 -15.44 -2.27 -1.66
C ASN A 66 -15.54 -2.63 -3.16
N GLY A 67 -16.05 -3.82 -3.49
CA GLY A 67 -16.20 -4.31 -4.86
C GLY A 67 -14.89 -4.75 -5.50
N GLY A 68 -13.88 -5.11 -4.70
CA GLY A 68 -12.57 -5.56 -5.19
C GLY A 68 -11.64 -4.43 -5.63
N ARG A 69 -11.91 -3.19 -5.23
CA ARG A 69 -11.04 -2.06 -5.57
C ARG A 69 -9.75 -2.11 -4.76
N MET A 70 -8.61 -2.01 -5.46
CA MET A 70 -7.31 -1.85 -4.83
C MET A 70 -7.10 -0.38 -4.48
N MET A 71 -6.55 -0.14 -3.30
CA MET A 71 -6.17 1.20 -2.83
C MET A 71 -4.65 1.34 -2.93
N ASN A 72 -4.17 2.45 -3.47
CA ASN A 72 -2.76 2.77 -3.48
C ASN A 72 -2.32 3.17 -2.05
N PRO A 73 -1.42 2.42 -1.42
CA PRO A 73 -1.02 2.68 -0.03
C PRO A 73 -0.26 4.00 0.13
N MET A 74 0.27 4.58 -0.97
CA MET A 74 1.04 5.83 -0.92
C MET A 74 0.14 7.06 -0.80
N ASN A 75 -1.03 7.05 -1.44
CA ASN A 75 -1.89 8.23 -1.53
C ASN A 75 -3.37 7.96 -1.21
N GLY A 76 -3.75 6.69 -0.97
CA GLY A 76 -5.14 6.30 -0.68
C GLY A 76 -6.10 6.40 -1.88
N ASP A 77 -5.61 6.65 -3.08
CA ASP A 77 -6.41 6.66 -4.30
C ASP A 77 -6.59 5.23 -4.86
N THR A 78 -7.52 5.08 -5.79
CA THR A 78 -7.73 3.85 -6.57
C THR A 78 -6.97 3.84 -7.89
N LYS A 79 -6.27 4.93 -8.20
CA LYS A 79 -5.36 5.06 -9.35
C LYS A 79 -3.93 4.73 -8.91
N PHE A 80 -3.20 4.09 -9.78
CA PHE A 80 -1.80 3.71 -9.57
C PHE A 80 -0.95 4.25 -10.71
N ASP A 81 0.16 4.88 -10.37
CA ASP A 81 1.21 5.13 -11.34
C ASP A 81 1.93 3.83 -11.68
N VAL A 82 2.42 3.73 -12.90
CA VAL A 82 3.15 2.52 -13.36
C VAL A 82 4.34 2.20 -12.46
N ALA A 83 5.00 3.23 -11.93
CA ALA A 83 6.15 3.08 -11.02
C ALA A 83 5.78 2.49 -9.65
N ASP A 84 4.53 2.64 -9.21
CA ASP A 84 4.03 2.15 -7.92
C ASP A 84 3.50 0.71 -8.01
N LEU A 85 3.39 0.16 -9.21
CA LEU A 85 2.84 -1.16 -9.42
C LEU A 85 3.89 -2.26 -9.20
N ASP A 86 3.46 -3.34 -8.55
CA ASP A 86 4.23 -4.57 -8.54
C ASP A 86 4.54 -5.04 -9.98
N PRO A 87 5.78 -5.44 -10.30
CA PRO A 87 6.17 -5.83 -11.65
C PRO A 87 5.32 -6.95 -12.27
N GLN A 88 4.87 -7.93 -11.48
CA GLN A 88 4.00 -9.01 -11.96
C GLN A 88 2.60 -8.50 -12.27
N LEU A 89 2.11 -7.58 -11.43
CA LEU A 89 0.84 -6.91 -11.64
C LEU A 89 0.88 -6.09 -12.93
N PHE A 90 1.94 -5.27 -13.11
CA PHE A 90 2.16 -4.47 -14.30
C PHE A 90 2.16 -5.31 -15.58
N LEU A 91 2.96 -6.39 -15.64
CA LEU A 91 3.04 -7.28 -16.80
C LEU A 91 1.69 -7.88 -17.19
N THR A 92 0.80 -8.07 -16.23
CA THR A 92 -0.55 -8.60 -16.49
C THR A 92 -1.47 -7.51 -17.02
N ILE A 93 -1.53 -6.36 -16.36
CA ILE A 93 -2.47 -5.29 -16.73
C ILE A 93 -2.04 -4.53 -17.97
N ASP A 94 -0.74 -4.52 -18.30
CA ASP A 94 -0.23 -3.82 -19.48
C ASP A 94 -0.84 -4.33 -20.78
N LYS A 95 -1.13 -5.62 -20.86
CA LYS A 95 -1.76 -6.29 -22.00
C LYS A 95 -3.28 -6.20 -22.01
N MET A 96 -3.89 -5.66 -20.94
CA MET A 96 -5.34 -5.61 -20.79
C MET A 96 -5.93 -4.30 -21.31
N LYS A 97 -7.16 -4.38 -21.82
CA LYS A 97 -7.97 -3.21 -22.17
C LYS A 97 -8.87 -2.82 -21.00
N PRO A 98 -9.23 -1.52 -20.85
CA PRO A 98 -10.23 -1.09 -19.88
C PRO A 98 -11.50 -1.95 -19.96
N GLY A 99 -12.03 -2.36 -18.80
CA GLY A 99 -13.16 -3.28 -18.68
C GLY A 99 -12.82 -4.78 -18.72
N GLN A 100 -11.62 -5.13 -19.17
CA GLN A 100 -11.20 -6.53 -19.28
C GLN A 100 -10.86 -7.14 -17.92
N ILE A 101 -11.11 -8.45 -17.78
CA ILE A 101 -10.74 -9.27 -16.62
C ILE A 101 -9.63 -10.22 -17.03
N SER A 102 -8.59 -10.37 -16.20
CA SER A 102 -7.49 -11.31 -16.44
C SER A 102 -7.93 -12.75 -16.21
N LEU A 103 -7.18 -13.69 -16.75
CA LEU A 103 -7.16 -15.06 -16.24
C LEU A 103 -6.58 -15.09 -14.82
N PRO A 104 -6.74 -16.20 -14.07
CA PRO A 104 -6.11 -16.34 -12.76
C PRO A 104 -4.60 -16.11 -12.82
N VAL A 105 -4.11 -15.16 -12.04
CA VAL A 105 -2.70 -14.78 -11.94
C VAL A 105 -2.19 -15.17 -10.56
N GLY A 106 -1.06 -15.91 -10.54
CA GLY A 106 -0.38 -16.22 -9.29
C GLY A 106 0.18 -14.94 -8.65
N TYR A 107 0.13 -14.85 -7.34
CA TYR A 107 0.76 -13.78 -6.58
C TYR A 107 1.17 -14.26 -5.19
N THR A 108 1.97 -13.48 -4.50
CA THR A 108 2.33 -13.72 -3.10
C THR A 108 1.61 -12.70 -2.23
N THR A 109 0.88 -13.17 -1.22
CA THR A 109 0.20 -12.31 -0.24
C THR A 109 1.22 -11.56 0.62
N GLN A 110 0.78 -10.52 1.35
CA GLN A 110 1.65 -9.80 2.31
C GLN A 110 2.24 -10.72 3.38
N ASP A 111 1.53 -11.79 3.75
CA ASP A 111 2.01 -12.83 4.67
C ASP A 111 3.00 -13.82 4.03
N GLY A 112 3.44 -13.59 2.79
CA GLY A 112 4.36 -14.47 2.07
C GLY A 112 3.73 -15.78 1.56
N LYS A 113 2.41 -15.91 1.55
CA LYS A 113 1.73 -17.12 1.08
C LYS A 113 1.42 -17.03 -0.42
N PRO A 114 1.61 -18.12 -1.19
CA PRO A 114 1.21 -18.14 -2.58
C PRO A 114 -0.31 -18.15 -2.69
N GLY A 115 -0.83 -17.45 -3.68
CA GLY A 115 -2.25 -17.35 -3.97
C GLY A 115 -2.52 -17.07 -5.45
N PHE A 116 -3.79 -16.99 -5.81
CA PHE A 116 -4.25 -16.58 -7.14
C PHE A 116 -5.23 -15.43 -7.01
N ARG A 117 -5.21 -14.55 -7.99
CA ARG A 117 -6.14 -13.43 -8.09
C ARG A 117 -6.65 -13.27 -9.52
N LEU A 118 -7.85 -12.71 -9.65
CA LEU A 118 -8.37 -12.13 -10.88
C LEU A 118 -8.18 -10.62 -10.81
N LEU A 119 -7.83 -10.00 -11.92
CA LEU A 119 -7.66 -8.56 -12.04
C LEU A 119 -8.67 -8.02 -13.03
N LYS A 120 -9.30 -6.89 -12.72
CA LYS A 120 -10.16 -6.15 -13.62
C LYS A 120 -9.57 -4.77 -13.83
N LEU A 121 -9.17 -4.45 -15.06
CA LEU A 121 -8.72 -3.11 -15.40
C LEU A 121 -9.94 -2.21 -15.59
N ILE A 122 -10.11 -1.21 -14.73
CA ILE A 122 -11.27 -0.30 -14.77
C ILE A 122 -11.04 0.79 -15.80
N SER A 123 -9.88 1.45 -15.73
CA SER A 123 -9.50 2.55 -16.62
C SER A 123 -8.00 2.57 -16.86
N ARG A 124 -7.59 3.22 -17.90
CA ARG A 124 -6.19 3.53 -18.20
C ARG A 124 -6.14 4.97 -18.70
N SER A 125 -5.42 5.82 -17.98
CA SER A 125 -5.18 7.20 -18.42
C SER A 125 -4.02 7.21 -19.42
N ALA A 126 -4.14 7.99 -20.49
CA ALA A 126 -3.00 8.33 -21.31
C ALA A 126 -2.07 9.29 -20.53
N PRO A 127 -0.75 9.30 -20.81
CA PRO A 127 0.14 10.31 -20.24
C PRO A 127 -0.40 11.72 -20.53
N HIS A 128 -0.54 12.54 -19.46
CA HIS A 128 -1.04 13.89 -19.54
C HIS A 128 -0.38 14.74 -18.44
N GLN A 129 -0.44 16.06 -18.59
CA GLN A 129 -0.07 16.95 -17.50
C GLN A 129 -1.15 16.91 -16.43
N ALA A 130 -0.71 16.90 -15.15
CA ALA A 130 -1.64 16.89 -14.03
C ALA A 130 -2.63 18.04 -14.10
N ASN A 131 -3.92 17.73 -13.94
CA ASN A 131 -5.00 18.70 -14.00
C ASN A 131 -6.03 18.45 -12.88
N LEU A 132 -6.80 19.49 -12.54
CA LEU A 132 -7.74 19.44 -11.42
C LEU A 132 -8.95 18.51 -11.67
N THR A 133 -9.21 18.11 -12.91
CA THR A 133 -10.33 17.22 -13.24
C THR A 133 -9.99 15.77 -12.97
N ASP A 134 -8.81 15.33 -13.43
CA ASP A 134 -8.39 13.94 -13.39
C ASP A 134 -7.52 13.60 -12.17
N ASP A 135 -6.75 14.61 -11.66
CA ASP A 135 -5.70 14.42 -10.66
C ASP A 135 -5.94 15.27 -9.40
N TYR A 136 -7.19 15.60 -9.11
CA TYR A 136 -7.54 16.48 -7.99
C TYR A 136 -6.89 16.06 -6.66
N GLN A 137 -6.95 14.77 -6.32
CA GLN A 137 -6.41 14.27 -5.07
C GLN A 137 -4.87 14.39 -5.01
N LEU A 138 -4.19 14.12 -6.13
CA LEU A 138 -2.73 14.27 -6.23
C LEU A 138 -2.33 15.74 -6.03
N ILE A 139 -3.00 16.65 -6.70
CA ILE A 139 -2.73 18.09 -6.60
C ILE A 139 -3.08 18.61 -5.19
N GLN A 140 -4.18 18.17 -4.62
CA GLN A 140 -4.58 18.54 -3.26
C GLN A 140 -3.53 18.09 -2.23
N ASN A 141 -3.09 16.84 -2.30
CA ASN A 141 -2.07 16.30 -1.41
C ASN A 141 -0.73 17.06 -1.56
N ALA A 142 -0.32 17.35 -2.80
CA ALA A 142 0.89 18.12 -3.06
C ALA A 142 0.80 19.54 -2.49
N ALA A 143 -0.32 20.22 -2.68
CA ALA A 143 -0.56 21.55 -2.15
C ALA A 143 -0.61 21.57 -0.61
N GLN A 144 -1.20 20.55 0.00
CA GLN A 144 -1.22 20.40 1.46
C GLN A 144 0.19 20.20 2.01
N ASN A 145 0.97 19.29 1.44
CA ASN A 145 2.35 19.04 1.84
C ASN A 145 3.24 20.27 1.70
N ASP A 146 3.08 21.05 0.61
CA ASP A 146 3.79 22.31 0.41
C ASP A 146 3.42 23.34 1.48
N LYS A 147 2.12 23.49 1.77
CA LYS A 147 1.63 24.38 2.81
C LYS A 147 2.14 23.99 4.20
N GLU A 148 2.11 22.70 4.54
CA GLU A 148 2.65 22.17 5.80
C GLU A 148 4.15 22.45 5.92
N SER A 149 4.92 22.15 4.87
CA SER A 149 6.37 22.44 4.82
C SER A 149 6.66 23.92 5.02
N LYS A 150 5.97 24.80 4.32
CA LYS A 150 6.12 26.25 4.48
C LYS A 150 5.77 26.72 5.89
N THR A 151 4.67 26.20 6.45
CA THR A 151 4.24 26.54 7.81
C THR A 151 5.29 26.13 8.84
N VAL A 152 5.87 24.93 8.71
CA VAL A 152 6.94 24.45 9.59
C VAL A 152 8.21 25.30 9.42
N ASP A 153 8.58 25.63 8.18
CA ASP A 153 9.74 26.47 7.90
C ASP A 153 9.60 27.88 8.50
N ASP A 154 8.44 28.50 8.35
CA ASP A 154 8.15 29.81 8.89
C ASP A 154 8.11 29.79 10.43
N TRP A 155 7.50 28.75 11.01
CA TRP A 155 7.51 28.54 12.45
C TRP A 155 8.95 28.38 12.98
N ALA A 156 9.76 27.54 12.33
CA ALA A 156 11.15 27.34 12.74
C ALA A 156 11.96 28.64 12.67
N ARG A 157 11.87 29.40 11.57
CA ARG A 157 12.55 30.70 11.42
C ARG A 157 12.16 31.70 12.50
N ASN A 158 10.87 31.77 12.82
CA ASN A 158 10.35 32.68 13.85
C ASN A 158 10.82 32.25 15.26
N LYS A 159 10.95 30.94 15.53
CA LYS A 159 11.34 30.41 16.84
C LYS A 159 12.85 30.46 17.08
N ILE A 160 13.69 30.40 16.06
CA ILE A 160 15.16 30.45 16.19
C ILE A 160 15.62 31.66 16.99
N SER A 161 15.03 32.83 16.76
CA SER A 161 15.39 34.07 17.44
C SER A 161 15.11 34.04 18.96
N SER A 162 14.13 33.27 19.41
CA SER A 162 13.68 33.18 20.80
C SER A 162 14.08 31.87 21.50
N THR A 163 14.69 30.94 20.79
CA THR A 163 15.08 29.64 21.34
C THR A 163 16.57 29.59 21.60
N TYR A 164 16.95 29.08 22.79
CA TYR A 164 18.36 28.81 23.08
C TYR A 164 18.78 27.55 22.30
N VAL A 165 19.82 27.74 21.47
CA VAL A 165 20.42 26.62 20.70
C VAL A 165 21.92 26.63 20.98
N TRP A 166 22.45 25.52 21.46
CA TRP A 166 23.87 25.28 21.63
C TRP A 166 24.35 24.24 20.63
N ILE A 167 25.39 24.58 19.88
CA ILE A 167 26.02 23.69 18.91
C ILE A 167 27.45 23.47 19.35
N ALA A 168 27.85 22.20 19.51
CA ALA A 168 29.22 21.85 19.86
C ALA A 168 30.18 22.32 18.76
N ASP A 169 31.43 22.69 19.15
CA ASP A 169 32.40 23.29 18.25
C ASP A 169 32.70 22.44 17.02
N ASP A 170 32.69 21.12 17.19
CA ASP A 170 32.92 20.14 16.10
C ASP A 170 31.88 20.21 14.99
N PHE A 171 30.69 20.76 15.29
CA PHE A 171 29.57 20.85 14.34
C PHE A 171 29.32 22.26 13.81
N LYS A 172 30.02 23.27 14.29
CA LYS A 172 29.86 24.68 13.86
C LYS A 172 30.21 24.91 12.38
N GLY A 173 31.05 24.05 11.81
CA GLY A 173 31.43 24.09 10.40
C GLY A 173 30.44 23.52 9.41
N TYR A 174 29.36 22.88 9.88
CA TYR A 174 28.34 22.27 9.03
C TYR A 174 27.31 23.29 8.58
N THR A 175 26.80 23.11 7.36
CA THR A 175 25.67 23.90 6.85
C THR A 175 24.37 23.30 7.33
N PHE A 176 23.62 24.01 8.14
CA PHE A 176 22.30 23.61 8.61
C PHE A 176 21.22 24.20 7.71
N ARG A 177 20.03 23.51 7.64
CA ARG A 177 18.86 23.99 6.89
C ARG A 177 18.40 25.38 7.35
N TYR A 178 18.55 25.68 8.66
CA TYR A 178 18.27 26.98 9.24
C TYR A 178 19.50 27.55 9.92
N ASN A 179 19.59 28.87 9.99
CA ASN A 179 20.71 29.53 10.66
C ASN A 179 20.54 29.51 12.19
N TRP A 180 21.01 28.42 12.81
CA TRP A 180 20.97 28.22 14.27
C TRP A 180 22.05 29.00 15.01
N VAL A 181 23.08 29.44 14.35
CA VAL A 181 24.22 30.15 14.98
C VAL A 181 23.89 31.63 15.03
N ARG A 182 23.67 32.18 16.23
CA ARG A 182 23.60 33.62 16.42
C ARG A 182 24.99 34.20 16.07
N GLN A 183 25.07 35.07 15.08
CA GLN A 183 26.23 35.93 14.94
C GLN A 183 26.28 36.80 16.18
N SER A 184 27.28 36.56 17.07
CA SER A 184 27.60 37.44 18.15
C SER A 184 28.07 38.77 17.55
N ASN A 185 27.30 39.83 17.75
CA ASN A 185 27.78 41.18 17.55
C ASN A 185 28.79 41.50 18.62
#